data_8e0f55153a81783998b03a1942737764
#
_entry.id   8e0f55153a81783998b03a1942737764
#
_cell.length_a   1.000
_cell.length_b   1.000
_cell.length_c   1.000
_cell.angle_alpha   90.00
_cell.angle_beta   90.00
_cell.angle_gamma   90.00
#
_symmetry.space_group_name_H-M   'P 1'
#
loop_
_entity.id
_entity.type
_entity.pdbx_description
1 polymer ?
#
loop_
_entity_poly.entity_id
_entity_poly.type
_entity_poly.pdbx_seq_one_letter_code
_entity_poly.pdbx_strand_id
1 'polypeptide(L)'
;MNLFVKNTITINASANKVWDALVNPEQTKKYMFGCETVSDWKVGSTLLWRADYEGKQMVFVKGIIADIQPEKFLAYTTIDPNNTALPDVPENYLTVTYELQEDKGHTVLTTTQGDYSLVGDGANRYQETIDGGGWQPILESIKKLVEA
;
A
#
# COMPACT_ATOMS: atom_id res chain seq x y z
N MET A 1 18.10 -10.63 9.90
CA MET A 1 17.32 -9.62 10.62
C MET A 1 16.22 -9.09 9.70
N ASN A 2 15.00 -9.12 10.18
CA ASN A 2 13.88 -8.68 9.36
C ASN A 2 13.68 -7.17 9.46
N LEU A 3 13.52 -6.51 8.32
CA LEU A 3 13.34 -5.05 8.25
C LEU A 3 11.94 -4.73 7.72
N PHE A 4 11.00 -4.54 8.64
CA PHE A 4 9.62 -4.17 8.30
C PHE A 4 9.29 -2.76 8.78
N VAL A 5 8.59 -2.01 7.92
CA VAL A 5 7.95 -0.77 8.32
C VAL A 5 6.55 -1.14 8.78
N LYS A 6 6.14 -0.69 9.97
CA LYS A 6 4.81 -0.97 10.52
C LYS A 6 4.24 0.29 11.15
N ASN A 7 3.04 0.64 10.75
CA ASN A 7 2.32 1.78 11.31
C ASN A 7 0.86 1.39 11.55
N THR A 8 0.26 2.02 12.54
CA THR A 8 -1.14 1.74 12.93
C THR A 8 -1.87 3.05 13.16
N ILE A 9 -3.14 3.10 12.77
CA ILE A 9 -4.00 4.26 13.02
C ILE A 9 -5.41 3.80 13.34
N THR A 10 -6.10 4.55 14.19
CA THR A 10 -7.52 4.32 14.48
C THR A 10 -8.34 5.32 13.67
N ILE A 11 -9.29 4.80 12.89
CA ILE A 11 -10.15 5.60 12.01
C ILE A 11 -11.58 5.51 12.53
N ASN A 12 -12.22 6.64 12.70
CA ASN A 12 -13.59 6.73 13.19
C ASN A 12 -14.58 6.47 12.05
N ALA A 13 -14.58 5.24 11.55
CA ALA A 13 -15.44 4.78 10.47
C ALA A 13 -15.47 3.27 10.45
N SER A 14 -16.47 2.69 9.78
CA SER A 14 -16.61 1.25 9.64
C SER A 14 -15.51 0.66 8.75
N ALA A 15 -15.24 -0.64 8.90
CA ALA A 15 -14.27 -1.34 8.07
C ALA A 15 -14.65 -1.27 6.59
N ASN A 16 -15.94 -1.24 6.27
CA ASN A 16 -16.42 -1.10 4.89
C ASN A 16 -15.92 0.20 4.25
N LYS A 17 -16.02 1.31 4.97
CA LYS A 17 -15.57 2.61 4.46
C LYS A 17 -14.06 2.67 4.33
N VAL A 18 -13.34 2.13 5.31
CA VAL A 18 -11.88 2.08 5.26
C VAL A 18 -11.42 1.21 4.10
N TRP A 19 -12.04 0.05 3.93
CA TRP A 19 -11.74 -0.87 2.83
C TRP A 19 -11.92 -0.18 1.48
N ASP A 20 -13.04 0.53 1.30
CA ASP A 20 -13.30 1.27 0.06
C ASP A 20 -12.17 2.25 -0.25
N ALA A 21 -11.67 2.95 0.77
CA ALA A 21 -10.55 3.87 0.58
C ALA A 21 -9.26 3.17 0.14
N LEU A 22 -9.08 1.90 0.54
CA LEU A 22 -7.87 1.14 0.21
C LEU A 22 -7.90 0.57 -1.22
N VAL A 23 -9.08 0.23 -1.74
CA VAL A 23 -9.18 -0.50 -3.01
C VAL A 23 -9.85 0.28 -4.14
N ASN A 24 -10.74 1.21 -3.83
CA ASN A 24 -11.45 1.97 -4.85
C ASN A 24 -10.52 3.02 -5.50
N PRO A 25 -10.27 2.92 -6.83
CA PRO A 25 -9.36 3.86 -7.50
C PRO A 25 -9.77 5.33 -7.36
N GLU A 26 -11.07 5.61 -7.27
CA GLU A 26 -11.54 6.99 -7.05
C GLU A 26 -11.13 7.52 -5.68
N GLN A 27 -10.87 6.63 -4.72
CA GLN A 27 -10.40 7.01 -3.39
C GLN A 27 -8.88 7.02 -3.32
N THR A 28 -8.22 5.98 -3.88
CA THR A 28 -6.76 5.88 -3.79
C THR A 28 -6.04 7.05 -4.42
N LYS A 29 -6.57 7.60 -5.52
CA LYS A 29 -5.97 8.75 -6.18
C LYS A 29 -5.94 10.01 -5.31
N LYS A 30 -6.79 10.07 -4.29
CA LYS A 30 -6.87 11.24 -3.41
C LYS A 30 -5.77 11.28 -2.36
N TYR A 31 -5.19 10.13 -1.98
CA TYR A 31 -4.14 10.09 -0.95
C TYR A 31 -2.85 9.42 -1.40
N MET A 32 -2.84 8.74 -2.55
CA MET A 32 -1.67 8.03 -3.02
C MET A 32 -1.07 8.72 -4.26
N PHE A 33 -0.76 10.01 -4.08
CA PHE A 33 -0.05 10.81 -5.10
C PHE A 33 -0.70 10.79 -6.48
N GLY A 34 -2.03 10.73 -6.52
CA GLY A 34 -2.78 10.68 -7.77
C GLY A 34 -2.91 9.29 -8.38
N CYS A 35 -2.36 8.27 -7.73
CA CYS A 35 -2.38 6.91 -8.27
C CYS A 35 -3.73 6.22 -8.06
N GLU A 36 -4.23 5.63 -9.15
CA GLU A 36 -5.40 4.79 -9.14
C GLU A 36 -4.99 3.33 -9.12
N THR A 37 -5.67 2.53 -8.29
CA THR A 37 -5.46 1.08 -8.28
C THR A 37 -6.18 0.43 -9.45
N VAL A 38 -5.54 -0.57 -10.07
CA VAL A 38 -6.14 -1.39 -11.14
C VAL A 38 -5.89 -2.85 -10.82
N SER A 39 -6.94 -3.59 -10.53
CA SER A 39 -6.84 -5.02 -10.19
C SER A 39 -8.19 -5.70 -10.28
N ASP A 40 -8.18 -7.02 -10.46
CA ASP A 40 -9.38 -7.85 -10.35
C ASP A 40 -9.66 -8.23 -8.90
N TRP A 41 -8.77 -7.89 -7.98
CA TRP A 41 -8.91 -8.11 -6.53
C TRP A 41 -9.11 -9.58 -6.15
N LYS A 42 -8.32 -10.46 -6.78
CA LYS A 42 -8.29 -11.90 -6.50
C LYS A 42 -6.85 -12.32 -6.26
N VAL A 43 -6.65 -13.33 -5.43
CA VAL A 43 -5.30 -13.89 -5.21
C VAL A 43 -4.68 -14.26 -6.55
N GLY A 44 -3.46 -13.78 -6.79
CA GLY A 44 -2.73 -13.99 -8.03
C GLY A 44 -2.99 -12.97 -9.12
N SER A 45 -4.00 -12.10 -8.97
CA SER A 45 -4.26 -11.07 -9.97
C SER A 45 -3.25 -9.93 -9.83
N THR A 46 -2.99 -9.26 -10.95
CA THR A 46 -2.09 -8.10 -10.98
C THR A 46 -2.73 -6.93 -10.23
N LEU A 47 -1.90 -6.17 -9.54
CA LEU A 47 -2.28 -4.88 -8.97
C LEU A 47 -1.34 -3.82 -9.53
N LEU A 48 -1.92 -2.81 -10.16
CA LEU A 48 -1.16 -1.67 -10.68
C LEU A 48 -1.59 -0.41 -9.93
N TRP A 49 -0.60 0.45 -9.66
CA TRP A 49 -0.82 1.82 -9.18
C TRP A 49 -0.39 2.73 -10.31
N ARG A 50 -1.34 3.41 -10.95
CA ARG A 50 -1.03 4.24 -12.11
C ARG A 50 -1.61 5.63 -11.97
N ALA A 51 -0.94 6.59 -12.61
CA ALA A 51 -1.36 7.98 -12.61
C ALA A 51 -0.91 8.65 -13.91
N ASP A 52 -1.50 9.80 -14.21
CA ASP A 52 -1.05 10.62 -15.34
C ASP A 52 0.20 11.39 -14.93
N TYR A 53 1.20 11.35 -15.80
CA TYR A 53 2.44 12.08 -15.61
C TYR A 53 2.83 12.71 -16.95
N GLU A 54 2.92 14.03 -16.96
CA GLU A 54 3.25 14.80 -18.17
C GLU A 54 2.38 14.41 -19.38
N GLY A 55 1.06 14.24 -19.13
CA GLY A 55 0.10 13.91 -20.18
C GLY A 55 0.09 12.44 -20.61
N LYS A 56 0.85 11.58 -19.93
CA LYS A 56 0.89 10.15 -20.22
C LYS A 56 0.54 9.35 -18.97
N GLN A 57 -0.21 8.27 -19.16
CA GLN A 57 -0.52 7.36 -18.09
C GLN A 57 0.68 6.47 -17.80
N MET A 58 1.15 6.46 -16.55
CA MET A 58 2.30 5.67 -16.12
C MET A 58 1.94 4.76 -14.96
N VAL A 59 2.58 3.58 -14.94
CA VAL A 59 2.50 2.66 -13.80
C VAL A 59 3.67 3.00 -12.87
N PHE A 60 3.36 3.46 -11.67
CA PHE A 60 4.38 3.82 -10.67
C PHE A 60 4.75 2.66 -9.76
N VAL A 61 3.81 1.75 -9.52
CA VAL A 61 4.02 0.56 -8.69
C VAL A 61 3.23 -0.58 -9.30
N LYS A 62 3.81 -1.79 -9.32
CA LYS A 62 3.12 -3.00 -9.77
C LYS A 62 3.42 -4.17 -8.84
N GLY A 63 2.54 -5.15 -8.84
CA GLY A 63 2.69 -6.38 -8.08
C GLY A 63 1.52 -7.30 -8.30
N ILE A 64 1.33 -8.22 -7.37
CA ILE A 64 0.20 -9.14 -7.39
C ILE A 64 -0.48 -9.17 -6.03
N ILE A 65 -1.76 -9.56 -6.04
CA ILE A 65 -2.51 -9.80 -4.80
C ILE A 65 -2.04 -11.14 -4.22
N ALA A 66 -1.44 -11.09 -3.03
CA ALA A 66 -0.94 -12.28 -2.35
C ALA A 66 -2.03 -12.93 -1.48
N ASP A 67 -2.87 -12.11 -0.83
CA ASP A 67 -4.00 -12.57 -0.04
C ASP A 67 -5.03 -11.46 0.04
N ILE A 68 -6.31 -11.81 0.12
CA ILE A 68 -7.37 -10.83 0.24
C ILE A 68 -8.56 -11.42 1.00
N GLN A 69 -8.98 -10.68 2.04
CA GLN A 69 -10.19 -10.96 2.81
C GLN A 69 -10.92 -9.62 2.95
N PRO A 70 -11.94 -9.36 2.12
CA PRO A 70 -12.59 -8.05 2.10
C PRO A 70 -12.95 -7.52 3.49
N GLU A 71 -12.62 -6.26 3.74
CA GLU A 71 -12.85 -5.53 4.98
C GLU A 71 -12.04 -6.03 6.18
N LYS A 72 -11.12 -6.98 5.99
CA LYS A 72 -10.31 -7.56 7.06
C LYS A 72 -8.82 -7.54 6.77
N PHE A 73 -8.42 -7.97 5.58
CA PHE A 73 -7.01 -8.16 5.28
C PHE A 73 -6.72 -8.06 3.79
N LEU A 74 -5.61 -7.41 3.45
CA LEU A 74 -5.10 -7.37 2.08
C LEU A 74 -3.58 -7.47 2.14
N ALA A 75 -3.01 -8.37 1.35
CA ALA A 75 -1.56 -8.43 1.14
C ALA A 75 -1.29 -8.37 -0.35
N TYR A 76 -0.35 -7.54 -0.74
CA TYR A 76 0.06 -7.44 -2.14
C TYR A 76 1.55 -7.15 -2.23
N THR A 77 2.16 -7.58 -3.34
CA THR A 77 3.57 -7.33 -3.60
C THR A 77 3.73 -6.03 -4.38
N THR A 78 4.90 -5.40 -4.26
CA THR A 78 5.17 -4.13 -4.92
C THR A 78 6.59 -4.04 -5.43
N ILE A 79 6.74 -3.45 -6.62
CA ILE A 79 8.01 -2.98 -7.14
C ILE A 79 7.75 -1.71 -7.97
N ASP A 80 8.74 -0.80 -7.99
CA ASP A 80 8.70 0.35 -8.87
C ASP A 80 9.26 -0.07 -10.24
N PRO A 81 8.40 -0.22 -11.27
CA PRO A 81 8.87 -0.67 -12.59
C PRO A 81 9.73 0.36 -13.30
N ASN A 82 9.79 1.59 -12.80
CA ASN A 82 10.58 2.67 -13.41
C ASN A 82 11.97 2.79 -12.81
N ASN A 83 12.26 2.04 -11.75
CA ASN A 83 13.58 2.03 -11.13
C ASN A 83 14.47 1.01 -11.84
N THR A 84 15.24 1.49 -12.83
CA THR A 84 16.11 0.62 -13.63
C THR A 84 17.30 0.05 -12.86
N ALA A 85 17.62 0.61 -11.69
CA ALA A 85 18.69 0.10 -10.84
C ALA A 85 18.26 -1.15 -10.04
N LEU A 86 16.96 -1.45 -10.01
CA LEU A 86 16.41 -2.58 -9.27
C LEU A 86 15.79 -3.56 -10.26
N PRO A 87 16.43 -4.73 -10.51
CA PRO A 87 15.88 -5.72 -11.43
C PRO A 87 14.47 -6.17 -11.04
N ASP A 88 13.63 -6.34 -12.04
CA ASP A 88 12.24 -6.82 -11.85
C ASP A 88 12.27 -8.34 -11.73
N VAL A 89 12.60 -8.81 -10.55
CA VAL A 89 12.62 -10.25 -10.20
C VAL A 89 11.85 -10.42 -8.88
N PRO A 90 11.27 -11.60 -8.63
CA PRO A 90 10.45 -11.82 -7.42
C PRO A 90 11.15 -11.42 -6.12
N GLU A 91 12.46 -11.64 -6.04
CA GLU A 91 13.25 -11.35 -4.85
C GLU A 91 13.32 -9.86 -4.50
N ASN A 92 13.02 -8.99 -5.45
CA ASN A 92 13.06 -7.54 -5.24
C ASN A 92 11.69 -6.93 -4.93
N TYR A 93 10.63 -7.74 -4.90
CA TYR A 93 9.31 -7.26 -4.52
C TYR A 93 9.18 -7.21 -3.01
N LEU A 94 8.66 -6.09 -2.52
CA LEU A 94 8.25 -5.98 -1.11
C LEU A 94 6.80 -6.42 -0.99
N THR A 95 6.40 -6.84 0.20
CA THR A 95 5.00 -7.15 0.49
C THR A 95 4.44 -6.07 1.39
N VAL A 96 3.28 -5.55 1.00
CA VAL A 96 2.51 -4.60 1.81
C VAL A 96 1.28 -5.33 2.33
N THR A 97 0.97 -5.16 3.61
CA THR A 97 -0.26 -5.70 4.19
C THR A 97 -1.10 -4.59 4.79
N TYR A 98 -2.41 -4.74 4.69
CA TYR A 98 -3.39 -3.93 5.42
C TYR A 98 -4.21 -4.88 6.28
N GLU A 99 -4.29 -4.60 7.57
CA GLU A 99 -5.09 -5.37 8.50
C GLU A 99 -6.12 -4.42 9.15
N LEU A 100 -7.40 -4.79 9.06
CA LEU A 100 -8.49 -3.97 9.57
C LEU A 100 -9.20 -4.71 10.70
N GLN A 101 -9.34 -4.04 11.84
CA GLN A 101 -10.08 -4.57 12.99
C GLN A 101 -11.12 -3.53 13.39
N GLU A 102 -12.40 -3.84 13.15
CA GLU A 102 -13.50 -2.95 13.52
C GLU A 102 -14.03 -3.29 14.89
N ASP A 103 -14.26 -2.26 15.70
CA ASP A 103 -14.92 -2.38 17.01
C ASP A 103 -15.77 -1.14 17.22
N LYS A 104 -17.08 -1.35 17.38
CA LYS A 104 -18.05 -0.27 17.69
C LYS A 104 -17.98 0.93 16.74
N GLY A 105 -17.85 0.65 15.46
CA GLY A 105 -17.83 1.70 14.44
C GLY A 105 -16.49 2.38 14.22
N HIS A 106 -15.45 1.94 14.93
CA HIS A 106 -14.08 2.38 14.73
C HIS A 106 -13.27 1.26 14.09
N THR A 107 -12.35 1.59 13.23
CA THR A 107 -11.48 0.61 12.58
C THR A 107 -10.02 0.92 12.90
N VAL A 108 -9.30 -0.08 13.40
CA VAL A 108 -7.85 -0.01 13.56
C VAL A 108 -7.23 -0.55 12.29
N LEU A 109 -6.51 0.31 11.57
CA LEU A 109 -5.81 -0.06 10.33
C LEU A 109 -4.33 -0.17 10.64
N THR A 110 -3.77 -1.36 10.41
CA THR A 110 -2.34 -1.62 10.56
C THR A 110 -1.76 -1.94 9.19
N THR A 111 -0.68 -1.24 8.83
CA THR A 111 0.02 -1.45 7.57
C THR A 111 1.44 -1.88 7.84
N THR A 112 1.90 -2.92 7.12
CA THR A 112 3.30 -3.35 7.14
C THR A 112 3.86 -3.36 5.73
N GLN A 113 5.15 -3.12 5.61
CA GLN A 113 5.86 -3.25 4.34
C GLN A 113 7.25 -3.82 4.59
N GLY A 114 7.60 -4.87 3.87
CA GLY A 114 8.89 -5.54 4.00
C GLY A 114 8.90 -6.87 3.22
N ASP A 115 9.89 -7.71 3.36
CA ASP A 115 11.06 -7.51 4.23
C ASP A 115 12.15 -6.79 3.43
N TYR A 116 12.55 -5.62 3.86
CA TYR A 116 13.58 -4.83 3.17
C TYR A 116 14.96 -5.51 3.21
N SER A 117 15.20 -6.41 4.17
CA SER A 117 16.48 -7.10 4.26
C SER A 117 16.70 -8.09 3.10
N LEU A 118 15.63 -8.42 2.35
CA LEU A 118 15.67 -9.40 1.27
C LEU A 118 15.75 -8.76 -0.13
N VAL A 119 15.63 -7.45 -0.23
CA VAL A 119 15.58 -6.76 -1.53
C VAL A 119 16.83 -5.94 -1.79
N GLY A 120 17.05 -5.58 -3.08
CA GLY A 120 18.19 -4.76 -3.48
C GLY A 120 18.19 -3.41 -2.78
N ASP A 121 19.36 -3.01 -2.28
CA ASP A 121 19.55 -1.75 -1.54
C ASP A 121 18.60 -1.63 -0.34
N GLY A 122 18.20 -2.76 0.22
CA GLY A 122 17.14 -2.83 1.23
C GLY A 122 17.38 -2.01 2.47
N ALA A 123 18.60 -2.07 3.04
CA ALA A 123 18.92 -1.34 4.26
C ALA A 123 18.78 0.18 4.09
N ASN A 124 19.27 0.73 2.98
CA ASN A 124 19.16 2.16 2.68
C ASN A 124 17.71 2.55 2.41
N ARG A 125 17.00 1.75 1.64
CA ARG A 125 15.59 2.00 1.31
C ARG A 125 14.72 1.95 2.56
N TYR A 126 15.00 1.02 3.47
CA TYR A 126 14.32 0.93 4.76
C TYR A 126 14.55 2.21 5.57
N GLN A 127 15.80 2.64 5.68
CA GLN A 127 16.15 3.83 6.45
C GLN A 127 15.50 5.09 5.86
N GLU A 128 15.50 5.23 4.55
CA GLU A 128 14.82 6.36 3.88
C GLU A 128 13.33 6.37 4.18
N THR A 129 12.70 5.19 4.18
CA THR A 129 11.27 5.07 4.48
C THR A 129 10.98 5.46 5.92
N ILE A 130 11.79 5.00 6.87
CA ILE A 130 11.66 5.34 8.29
C ILE A 130 11.87 6.84 8.49
N ASP A 131 12.88 7.42 7.87
CA ASP A 131 13.17 8.85 7.98
C ASP A 131 12.03 9.72 7.43
N GLY A 132 11.32 9.23 6.42
CA GLY A 132 10.15 9.90 5.86
C GLY A 132 8.86 9.69 6.62
N GLY A 133 8.90 8.95 7.75
CA GLY A 133 7.71 8.71 8.58
C GLY A 133 6.99 7.39 8.30
N GLY A 134 7.53 6.55 7.43
CA GLY A 134 6.93 5.26 7.07
C GLY A 134 5.58 5.45 6.39
N TRP A 135 4.59 4.69 6.83
CA TRP A 135 3.22 4.78 6.33
C TRP A 135 2.36 5.79 7.08
N GLN A 136 2.88 6.37 8.18
CA GLN A 136 2.07 7.25 9.03
C GLN A 136 1.43 8.41 8.27
N PRO A 137 2.15 9.16 7.41
CA PRO A 137 1.52 10.25 6.65
C PRO A 137 0.39 9.77 5.74
N ILE A 138 0.57 8.59 5.12
CA ILE A 138 -0.44 8.00 4.24
C ILE A 138 -1.67 7.60 5.06
N LEU A 139 -1.45 6.95 6.21
CA LEU A 139 -2.55 6.53 7.09
C LEU A 139 -3.34 7.74 7.60
N GLU A 140 -2.67 8.83 7.92
CA GLU A 140 -3.34 10.06 8.34
C GLU A 140 -4.18 10.67 7.22
N SER A 141 -3.69 10.57 5.98
CA SER A 141 -4.44 11.03 4.81
C SER A 141 -5.68 10.17 4.57
N ILE A 142 -5.55 8.86 4.74
CA ILE A 142 -6.69 7.93 4.64
C ILE A 142 -7.73 8.26 5.71
N LYS A 143 -7.29 8.48 6.95
CA LYS A 143 -8.18 8.84 8.05
C LYS A 143 -8.94 10.12 7.74
N LYS A 144 -8.27 11.16 7.28
CA LYS A 144 -8.90 12.43 6.89
C LYS A 144 -9.94 12.22 5.80
N LEU A 145 -9.60 11.43 4.79
CA LEU A 145 -10.49 11.16 3.67
C LEU A 145 -11.76 10.44 4.11
N VAL A 146 -11.61 9.41 4.94
CA VAL A 146 -12.71 8.55 5.34
C VAL A 146 -13.62 9.21 6.36
N GLU A 147 -13.05 10.03 7.25
CA GLU A 147 -13.82 10.72 8.31
C GLU A 147 -14.45 12.03 7.85
N ALA A 148 -14.15 12.47 6.66
CA ALA A 148 -14.69 13.72 6.13
C ALA A 148 -16.19 13.67 5.86
#